data_dd557a230473e3b379be2e73299879d3
#
_entry.id   dd557a230473e3b379be2e73299879d3
#
_cell.length_a   1.000
_cell.length_b   1.000
_cell.length_c   1.000
_cell.angle_alpha   90.00
_cell.angle_beta   90.00
_cell.angle_gamma   90.00
#
_symmetry.space_group_name_H-M   'P 1'
#
loop_
_entity.id
_entity.type
_entity.pdbx_description
1 polymer ?
#
loop_
_entity_poly.entity_id
_entity_poly.type
_entity_poly.pdbx_seq_one_letter_code
_entity_poly.pdbx_strand_id
1 'polypeptide(L)'
;MTASSATPSPQLQASATRRRGAELTQAIFRATLEELAATSFEELSFDKIAPRAGTGKSVLYRRWSTTAELVLAALKDDDAGLGRLAAPDTGTLRGDLLVLLTKFARLLDEPRGRALRPLLTQRPRHPEIFAQVMDQVIDPHRVVLLDCMRTAVDRGQAAPQRATARTAAIGPRLIVAEHIDRGTVPDQEVRAVVDEVLLPLLAL
;
A
#
# COMPACT_ATOMS: atom_id res chain seq x y z
N MET A 1 -7.23 -51.97 -24.92
CA MET A 1 -6.77 -50.57 -24.94
C MET A 1 -6.73 -50.10 -23.50
N THR A 2 -5.57 -50.16 -22.86
CA THR A 2 -5.37 -49.74 -21.45
C THR A 2 -4.87 -48.32 -21.46
N ALA A 3 -5.68 -47.40 -20.92
CA ALA A 3 -5.31 -45.99 -20.76
C ALA A 3 -4.27 -45.92 -19.58
N SER A 4 -3.03 -45.59 -19.91
CA SER A 4 -1.96 -45.34 -18.95
C SER A 4 -2.23 -43.98 -18.27
N SER A 5 -2.67 -44.00 -17.02
CA SER A 5 -2.80 -42.79 -16.19
C SER A 5 -1.40 -42.40 -15.67
N ALA A 6 -0.76 -41.46 -16.36
CA ALA A 6 0.53 -40.93 -15.92
C ALA A 6 0.34 -40.10 -14.64
N THR A 7 0.90 -40.59 -13.52
CA THR A 7 0.98 -39.82 -12.25
C THR A 7 1.91 -38.61 -12.46
N PRO A 8 1.47 -37.39 -12.17
CA PRO A 8 2.33 -36.20 -12.35
C PRO A 8 3.54 -36.25 -11.42
N SER A 9 4.70 -35.79 -11.91
CA SER A 9 5.97 -35.79 -11.19
C SER A 9 5.90 -35.01 -9.87
N PRO A 10 6.62 -35.42 -8.80
CA PRO A 10 6.61 -34.75 -7.50
C PRO A 10 6.90 -33.23 -7.56
N GLN A 11 7.72 -32.80 -8.50
CA GLN A 11 8.05 -31.39 -8.74
C GLN A 11 6.84 -30.60 -9.29
N LEU A 12 6.02 -31.19 -10.16
CA LEU A 12 4.79 -30.58 -10.69
C LEU A 12 3.71 -30.49 -9.60
N GLN A 13 3.61 -31.48 -8.72
CA GLN A 13 2.67 -31.46 -7.59
C GLN A 13 3.08 -30.43 -6.53
N ALA A 14 4.38 -30.32 -6.19
CA ALA A 14 4.89 -29.29 -5.28
C ALA A 14 4.70 -27.87 -5.83
N SER A 15 4.88 -27.65 -7.12
CA SER A 15 4.65 -26.38 -7.79
C SER A 15 3.15 -26.00 -7.80
N ALA A 16 2.26 -26.96 -8.09
CA ALA A 16 0.81 -26.73 -8.06
C ALA A 16 0.27 -26.45 -6.63
N THR A 17 0.82 -27.13 -5.62
CA THR A 17 0.46 -26.90 -4.20
C THR A 17 0.96 -25.54 -3.72
N ARG A 18 2.17 -25.12 -4.11
CA ARG A 18 2.73 -23.80 -3.80
C ARG A 18 1.92 -22.67 -4.46
N ARG A 19 1.51 -22.85 -5.72
CA ARG A 19 0.66 -21.88 -6.45
C ARG A 19 -0.69 -21.71 -5.78
N ARG A 20 -1.38 -22.81 -5.43
CA ARG A 20 -2.65 -22.76 -4.67
C ARG A 20 -2.50 -22.10 -3.31
N GLY A 21 -1.37 -22.33 -2.63
CA GLY A 21 -1.07 -21.68 -1.36
C GLY A 21 -0.88 -20.16 -1.49
N ALA A 22 -0.23 -19.69 -2.56
CA ALA A 22 -0.06 -18.28 -2.87
C ALA A 22 -1.40 -17.61 -3.24
N GLU A 23 -2.18 -18.24 -4.12
CA GLU A 23 -3.52 -17.76 -4.51
C GLU A 23 -4.45 -17.61 -3.30
N LEU A 24 -4.44 -18.59 -2.38
CA LEU A 24 -5.21 -18.50 -1.14
C LEU A 24 -4.71 -17.36 -0.24
N THR A 25 -3.40 -17.15 -0.14
CA THR A 25 -2.84 -16.03 0.63
C THR A 25 -3.29 -14.70 0.07
N GLN A 26 -3.26 -14.54 -1.25
CA GLN A 26 -3.77 -13.34 -1.95
C GLN A 26 -5.28 -13.14 -1.72
N ALA A 27 -6.06 -14.21 -1.75
CA ALA A 27 -7.49 -14.14 -1.45
C ALA A 27 -7.76 -13.70 0.00
N ILE A 28 -6.97 -14.21 0.97
CA ILE A 28 -7.06 -13.79 2.37
C ILE A 28 -6.69 -12.31 2.54
N PHE A 29 -5.61 -11.86 1.92
CA PHE A 29 -5.17 -10.47 2.00
C PHE A 29 -6.20 -9.49 1.41
N ARG A 30 -6.72 -9.79 0.22
CA ARG A 30 -7.80 -8.99 -0.39
C ARG A 30 -9.03 -8.94 0.50
N ALA A 31 -9.51 -10.09 0.97
CA ALA A 31 -10.67 -10.17 1.87
C ALA A 31 -10.46 -9.36 3.16
N THR A 32 -9.24 -9.36 3.71
CA THR A 32 -8.88 -8.58 4.90
C THR A 32 -8.97 -7.08 4.65
N LEU A 33 -8.39 -6.60 3.54
CA LEU A 33 -8.40 -5.17 3.21
C LEU A 33 -9.79 -4.69 2.81
N GLU A 34 -10.57 -5.50 2.10
CA GLU A 34 -11.97 -5.20 1.77
C GLU A 34 -12.85 -5.12 3.01
N GLU A 35 -12.71 -6.08 3.95
CA GLU A 35 -13.47 -6.05 5.21
C GLU A 35 -13.09 -4.83 6.05
N LEU A 36 -11.78 -4.52 6.16
CA LEU A 36 -11.29 -3.35 6.89
C LEU A 36 -11.77 -2.03 6.26
N ALA A 37 -11.82 -1.96 4.93
CA ALA A 37 -12.33 -0.79 4.21
C ALA A 37 -13.85 -0.58 4.40
N ALA A 38 -14.59 -1.65 4.65
CA ALA A 38 -16.05 -1.64 4.81
C ALA A 38 -16.52 -1.43 6.26
N THR A 39 -15.63 -1.69 7.23
CA THR A 39 -15.98 -1.68 8.68
C THR A 39 -14.97 -0.85 9.46
N SER A 40 -14.63 -1.29 10.67
CA SER A 40 -13.56 -0.70 11.50
C SER A 40 -12.53 -1.77 11.88
N PHE A 41 -11.43 -1.34 12.45
CA PHE A 41 -10.41 -2.27 12.94
C PHE A 41 -10.94 -3.13 14.10
N GLU A 42 -11.78 -2.57 14.98
CA GLU A 42 -12.40 -3.27 16.10
C GLU A 42 -13.39 -4.35 15.66
N GLU A 43 -14.06 -4.12 14.53
CA GLU A 43 -15.02 -5.08 13.98
C GLU A 43 -14.38 -6.19 13.16
N LEU A 44 -13.10 -6.06 12.84
CA LEU A 44 -12.36 -7.03 12.05
C LEU A 44 -12.14 -8.32 12.83
N SER A 45 -12.49 -9.45 12.22
CA SER A 45 -12.31 -10.76 12.85
C SER A 45 -12.03 -11.84 11.81
N PHE A 46 -11.36 -12.90 12.24
CA PHE A 46 -11.12 -14.06 11.35
C PHE A 46 -12.43 -14.74 10.93
N ASP A 47 -13.49 -14.62 11.73
CA ASP A 47 -14.83 -15.14 11.40
C ASP A 47 -15.48 -14.40 10.22
N LYS A 48 -15.19 -13.12 10.05
CA LYS A 48 -15.64 -12.31 8.89
C LYS A 48 -14.73 -12.49 7.67
N ILE A 49 -13.43 -12.57 7.86
CA ILE A 49 -12.44 -12.65 6.78
C ILE A 49 -12.47 -14.04 6.13
N ALA A 50 -12.51 -15.13 6.88
CA ALA A 50 -12.38 -16.49 6.36
C ALA A 50 -13.44 -16.85 5.29
N PRO A 51 -14.75 -16.63 5.51
CA PRO A 51 -15.77 -16.89 4.50
C PRO A 51 -15.57 -16.04 3.23
N ARG A 52 -15.20 -14.77 3.38
CA ARG A 52 -14.94 -13.85 2.25
C ARG A 52 -13.75 -14.33 1.41
N ALA A 53 -12.73 -14.91 2.05
CA ALA A 53 -11.56 -15.48 1.38
C ALA A 53 -11.80 -16.91 0.83
N GLY A 54 -12.99 -17.48 1.01
CA GLY A 54 -13.30 -18.85 0.59
C GLY A 54 -12.52 -19.93 1.34
N THR A 55 -12.20 -19.70 2.65
CA THR A 55 -11.41 -20.63 3.46
C THR A 55 -11.99 -20.81 4.87
N GLY A 56 -11.46 -21.77 5.61
CA GLY A 56 -11.80 -21.98 7.02
C GLY A 56 -10.96 -21.11 7.95
N LYS A 57 -11.53 -20.63 9.05
CA LYS A 57 -10.83 -19.80 10.06
C LYS A 57 -9.61 -20.47 10.67
N SER A 58 -9.58 -21.81 10.76
CA SER A 58 -8.39 -22.56 11.23
C SER A 58 -7.14 -22.33 10.37
N VAL A 59 -7.33 -22.00 9.09
CA VAL A 59 -6.22 -21.66 8.18
C VAL A 59 -5.61 -20.32 8.56
N LEU A 60 -6.45 -19.33 8.94
CA LEU A 60 -6.00 -18.02 9.37
C LEU A 60 -5.27 -18.13 10.72
N TYR A 61 -5.88 -18.75 11.73
CA TYR A 61 -5.27 -18.93 13.05
C TYR A 61 -3.92 -19.66 13.04
N ARG A 62 -3.70 -20.55 12.07
CA ARG A 62 -2.40 -21.22 11.91
C ARG A 62 -1.30 -20.32 11.39
N ARG A 63 -1.65 -19.24 10.68
CA ARG A 63 -0.72 -18.32 10.00
C ARG A 63 -0.52 -17.01 10.72
N TRP A 64 -1.55 -16.49 11.37
CA TRP A 64 -1.54 -15.19 12.04
C TRP A 64 -2.17 -15.35 13.42
N SER A 65 -1.47 -14.85 14.43
CA SER A 65 -1.95 -14.92 15.82
C SER A 65 -3.04 -13.89 16.08
N THR A 66 -3.02 -12.77 15.36
CA THR A 66 -3.97 -11.66 15.52
C THR A 66 -4.43 -11.10 14.18
N THR A 67 -5.58 -10.40 14.20
CA THR A 67 -6.04 -9.63 13.03
C THR A 67 -5.08 -8.49 12.69
N ALA A 68 -4.39 -7.90 13.66
CA ALA A 68 -3.36 -6.88 13.45
C ALA A 68 -2.20 -7.41 12.62
N GLU A 69 -1.67 -8.59 12.95
CA GLU A 69 -0.62 -9.24 12.16
C GLU A 69 -1.07 -9.51 10.72
N LEU A 70 -2.30 -9.99 10.53
CA LEU A 70 -2.86 -10.24 9.21
C LEU A 70 -3.02 -8.94 8.41
N VAL A 71 -3.51 -7.86 9.03
CA VAL A 71 -3.66 -6.54 8.41
C VAL A 71 -2.31 -6.00 7.96
N LEU A 72 -1.27 -6.06 8.81
CA LEU A 72 0.07 -5.61 8.45
C LEU A 72 0.67 -6.44 7.30
N ALA A 73 0.49 -7.76 7.34
CA ALA A 73 0.94 -8.64 6.25
C ALA A 73 0.23 -8.30 4.94
N ALA A 74 -1.10 -8.09 4.98
CA ALA A 74 -1.89 -7.73 3.81
C ALA A 74 -1.51 -6.35 3.24
N LEU A 75 -1.29 -5.34 4.09
CA LEU A 75 -0.87 -4.00 3.67
C LEU A 75 0.53 -3.97 3.04
N LYS A 76 1.42 -4.85 3.48
CA LYS A 76 2.81 -4.94 2.97
C LYS A 76 2.93 -5.78 1.70
N ASP A 77 1.91 -6.54 1.35
CA ASP A 77 1.93 -7.40 0.17
C ASP A 77 2.00 -6.59 -1.13
N ASP A 78 2.81 -7.05 -2.08
CA ASP A 78 3.07 -6.33 -3.32
C ASP A 78 1.85 -6.30 -4.25
N ASP A 79 0.97 -7.31 -4.20
CA ASP A 79 -0.20 -7.43 -5.08
C ASP A 79 -1.50 -6.94 -4.42
N ALA A 80 -1.77 -7.42 -3.20
CA ALA A 80 -3.02 -7.09 -2.49
C ALA A 80 -2.94 -5.76 -1.73
N GLY A 81 -1.77 -5.43 -1.18
CA GLY A 81 -1.54 -4.26 -0.34
C GLY A 81 -0.95 -3.06 -1.08
N LEU A 82 -0.20 -2.24 -0.34
CA LEU A 82 0.53 -1.11 -0.88
C LEU A 82 1.84 -1.52 -1.55
N GLY A 83 2.40 -2.67 -1.15
CA GLY A 83 3.62 -3.23 -1.68
C GLY A 83 4.82 -2.31 -1.55
N ARG A 84 5.84 -2.61 -2.34
CA ARG A 84 7.03 -1.76 -2.46
C ARG A 84 6.85 -0.73 -3.56
N LEU A 85 7.16 0.51 -3.25
CA LEU A 85 7.18 1.59 -4.22
C LEU A 85 8.56 1.66 -4.87
N ALA A 86 8.61 1.54 -6.20
CA ALA A 86 9.85 1.81 -6.95
C ALA A 86 9.97 3.31 -7.20
N ALA A 87 11.17 3.85 -7.03
CA ALA A 87 11.46 5.23 -7.41
C ALA A 87 11.38 5.35 -8.94
N PRO A 88 10.58 6.28 -9.49
CA PRO A 88 10.60 6.57 -10.90
C PRO A 88 11.90 7.30 -11.29
N ASP A 89 12.25 7.22 -12.57
CA ASP A 89 13.36 7.96 -13.17
C ASP A 89 12.90 8.53 -14.51
N THR A 90 12.15 9.62 -14.46
CA THR A 90 11.65 10.33 -15.65
C THR A 90 12.64 11.37 -16.18
N GLY A 91 13.76 11.55 -15.49
CA GLY A 91 14.77 12.58 -15.79
C GLY A 91 14.45 13.96 -15.17
N THR A 92 13.27 14.16 -14.57
CA THR A 92 12.88 15.44 -13.97
C THR A 92 12.19 15.24 -12.63
N LEU A 93 12.45 16.14 -11.66
CA LEU A 93 11.75 16.16 -10.38
C LEU A 93 10.23 16.20 -10.55
N ARG A 94 9.75 17.07 -11.47
CA ARG A 94 8.33 17.20 -11.77
C ARG A 94 7.72 15.87 -12.22
N GLY A 95 8.36 15.20 -13.18
CA GLY A 95 7.90 13.92 -13.72
C GLY A 95 7.86 12.84 -12.63
N ASP A 96 8.90 12.73 -11.83
CA ASP A 96 9.00 11.75 -10.74
C ASP A 96 7.91 11.96 -9.68
N LEU A 97 7.67 13.22 -9.25
CA LEU A 97 6.62 13.56 -8.29
C LEU A 97 5.22 13.28 -8.86
N LEU A 98 4.98 13.61 -10.14
CA LEU A 98 3.69 13.32 -10.78
C LEU A 98 3.40 11.81 -10.83
N VAL A 99 4.38 10.99 -11.21
CA VAL A 99 4.22 9.52 -11.24
C VAL A 99 3.85 8.99 -9.85
N LEU A 100 4.61 9.40 -8.81
CA LEU A 100 4.39 8.92 -7.45
C LEU A 100 3.05 9.38 -6.87
N LEU A 101 2.72 10.66 -6.98
CA LEU A 101 1.51 11.21 -6.39
C LEU A 101 0.24 10.81 -7.15
N THR A 102 0.29 10.67 -8.48
CA THR A 102 -0.85 10.12 -9.25
C THR A 102 -1.12 8.67 -8.87
N LYS A 103 -0.06 7.85 -8.75
CA LYS A 103 -0.21 6.47 -8.27
C LYS A 103 -0.81 6.42 -6.88
N PHE A 104 -0.36 7.29 -5.98
CA PHE A 104 -0.88 7.38 -4.62
C PHE A 104 -2.34 7.84 -4.58
N ALA A 105 -2.73 8.87 -5.35
CA ALA A 105 -4.10 9.35 -5.45
C ALA A 105 -5.06 8.23 -5.91
N ARG A 106 -4.70 7.50 -6.97
CA ARG A 106 -5.50 6.36 -7.46
C ARG A 106 -5.61 5.24 -6.44
N LEU A 107 -4.51 4.96 -5.72
CA LEU A 107 -4.51 3.94 -4.67
C LEU A 107 -5.54 4.25 -3.57
N LEU A 108 -5.77 5.52 -3.21
CA LEU A 108 -6.76 5.89 -2.19
C LEU A 108 -8.19 5.50 -2.59
N ASP A 109 -8.50 5.43 -3.88
CA ASP A 109 -9.82 5.00 -4.39
C ASP A 109 -9.99 3.46 -4.38
N GLU A 110 -8.90 2.71 -4.28
CA GLU A 110 -8.92 1.24 -4.22
C GLU A 110 -9.24 0.72 -2.80
N PRO A 111 -9.75 -0.53 -2.66
CA PRO A 111 -10.02 -1.13 -1.34
C PRO A 111 -8.82 -1.08 -0.40
N ARG A 112 -7.60 -1.32 -0.93
CA ARG A 112 -6.35 -1.30 -0.15
C ARG A 112 -6.00 0.08 0.40
N GLY A 113 -6.28 1.15 -0.34
CA GLY A 113 -6.10 2.53 0.13
C GLY A 113 -7.18 2.92 1.13
N ARG A 114 -8.45 2.57 0.85
CA ARG A 114 -9.55 2.80 1.78
C ARG A 114 -9.37 2.09 3.12
N ALA A 115 -8.70 0.91 3.13
CA ALA A 115 -8.36 0.17 4.34
C ALA A 115 -7.41 0.93 5.29
N LEU A 116 -6.64 1.90 4.79
CA LEU A 116 -5.79 2.75 5.64
C LEU A 116 -6.59 3.71 6.51
N ARG A 117 -7.74 4.19 6.03
CA ARG A 117 -8.53 5.22 6.73
C ARG A 117 -8.93 4.81 8.15
N PRO A 118 -9.54 3.62 8.39
CA PRO A 118 -9.85 3.17 9.75
C PRO A 118 -8.62 3.11 10.65
N LEU A 119 -7.46 2.68 10.13
CA LEU A 119 -6.23 2.56 10.91
C LEU A 119 -5.65 3.93 11.28
N LEU A 120 -5.66 4.89 10.35
CA LEU A 120 -5.12 6.23 10.58
C LEU A 120 -6.00 7.08 11.52
N THR A 121 -7.32 6.86 11.51
CA THR A 121 -8.26 7.58 12.37
C THR A 121 -8.39 6.98 13.77
N GLN A 122 -8.00 5.73 13.98
CA GLN A 122 -8.11 5.02 15.25
C GLN A 122 -6.88 5.12 16.16
N ARG A 123 -5.93 6.01 15.85
CA ARG A 123 -4.73 6.23 16.66
C ARG A 123 -5.00 6.33 18.17
N PRO A 124 -6.02 7.06 18.64
CA PRO A 124 -6.26 7.18 20.09
C PRO A 124 -6.66 5.87 20.75
N ARG A 125 -7.30 4.96 20.03
CA ARG A 125 -7.77 3.66 20.55
C ARG A 125 -6.78 2.53 20.35
N HIS A 126 -6.04 2.57 19.24
CA HIS A 126 -5.10 1.52 18.82
C HIS A 126 -3.74 2.12 18.44
N PRO A 127 -3.00 2.71 19.41
CA PRO A 127 -1.73 3.38 19.13
C PRO A 127 -0.66 2.43 18.59
N GLU A 128 -0.69 1.15 19.00
CA GLU A 128 0.30 0.15 18.57
C GLU A 128 0.17 -0.22 17.10
N ILE A 129 -1.04 -0.56 16.62
CA ILE A 129 -1.26 -0.87 15.21
C ILE A 129 -1.01 0.38 14.36
N PHE A 130 -1.40 1.56 14.83
CA PHE A 130 -1.08 2.82 14.15
C PHE A 130 0.43 2.99 13.98
N ALA A 131 1.22 2.81 15.04
CA ALA A 131 2.68 2.94 14.98
C ALA A 131 3.29 1.91 14.01
N GLN A 132 2.85 0.66 14.04
CA GLN A 132 3.31 -0.38 13.13
C GLN A 132 2.96 -0.08 11.65
N VAL A 133 1.77 0.44 11.38
CA VAL A 133 1.37 0.85 10.02
C VAL A 133 2.23 2.02 9.55
N MET A 134 2.48 3.01 10.42
CA MET A 134 3.36 4.13 10.07
C MET A 134 4.77 3.66 9.75
N ASP A 135 5.40 2.87 10.63
CA ASP A 135 6.78 2.40 10.51
C ASP A 135 6.97 1.43 9.32
N GLN A 136 6.10 0.41 9.21
CA GLN A 136 6.32 -0.70 8.28
C GLN A 136 5.65 -0.54 6.92
N VAL A 137 4.69 0.39 6.80
CA VAL A 137 3.90 0.58 5.56
C VAL A 137 4.09 1.98 5.00
N ILE A 138 3.88 3.04 5.81
CA ILE A 138 3.85 4.42 5.31
C ILE A 138 5.25 5.01 5.15
N ASP A 139 6.12 4.85 6.14
CA ASP A 139 7.45 5.47 6.13
C ASP A 139 8.37 4.93 5.01
N PRO A 140 8.33 3.63 4.62
CA PRO A 140 9.06 3.17 3.44
C PRO A 140 8.65 3.92 2.15
N HIS A 141 7.38 4.26 1.97
CA HIS A 141 6.92 5.04 0.82
C HIS A 141 7.39 6.51 0.87
N ARG A 142 7.46 7.10 2.09
CA ARG A 142 8.01 8.45 2.27
C ARG A 142 9.50 8.52 1.96
N VAL A 143 10.24 7.46 2.28
CA VAL A 143 11.68 7.36 1.93
C VAL A 143 11.85 7.44 0.42
N VAL A 144 11.04 6.74 -0.38
CA VAL A 144 11.11 6.80 -1.85
C VAL A 144 10.89 8.23 -2.37
N LEU A 145 9.91 8.96 -1.83
CA LEU A 145 9.71 10.37 -2.19
C LEU A 145 10.91 11.25 -1.86
N LEU A 146 11.49 11.04 -0.68
CA LEU A 146 12.70 11.77 -0.26
C LEU A 146 13.88 11.44 -1.17
N ASP A 147 14.06 10.20 -1.58
CA ASP A 147 15.15 9.78 -2.45
C ASP A 147 14.97 10.36 -3.88
N CYS A 148 13.74 10.46 -4.39
CA CYS A 148 13.48 11.19 -5.64
C CYS A 148 13.89 12.66 -5.53
N MET A 149 13.59 13.33 -4.40
CA MET A 149 14.03 14.72 -4.16
C MET A 149 15.54 14.85 -4.09
N ARG A 150 16.23 13.91 -3.44
CA ARG A 150 17.70 13.87 -3.37
C ARG A 150 18.34 13.65 -4.74
N THR A 151 17.80 12.73 -5.53
CA THR A 151 18.23 12.55 -6.91
C THR A 151 18.04 13.82 -7.75
N ALA A 152 16.96 14.57 -7.51
CA ALA A 152 16.75 15.86 -8.14
C ALA A 152 17.77 16.94 -7.69
N VAL A 153 18.21 16.89 -6.43
CA VAL A 153 19.33 17.75 -5.95
C VAL A 153 20.61 17.43 -6.71
N ASP A 154 20.97 16.15 -6.87
CA ASP A 154 22.16 15.72 -7.59
C ASP A 154 22.12 16.15 -9.07
N ARG A 155 20.91 16.29 -9.63
CA ARG A 155 20.69 16.82 -10.99
C ARG A 155 20.64 18.35 -11.08
N GLY A 156 20.76 19.07 -9.96
CA GLY A 156 20.64 20.54 -9.91
C GLY A 156 19.21 21.06 -10.13
N GLN A 157 18.19 20.22 -9.86
CA GLN A 157 16.77 20.57 -10.04
C GLN A 157 16.06 20.96 -8.73
N ALA A 158 16.73 20.80 -7.58
CA ALA A 158 16.19 21.14 -6.28
C ALA A 158 17.26 21.65 -5.33
N ALA A 159 16.88 22.49 -4.39
CA ALA A 159 17.78 23.00 -3.34
C ALA A 159 18.08 21.91 -2.27
N PRO A 160 19.35 21.60 -1.98
CA PRO A 160 19.73 20.54 -1.04
C PRO A 160 19.05 20.68 0.34
N GLN A 161 18.98 21.90 0.87
CA GLN A 161 18.41 22.19 2.18
C GLN A 161 16.88 21.99 2.24
N ARG A 162 16.23 21.85 1.11
CA ARG A 162 14.79 21.68 0.99
C ARG A 162 14.37 20.23 0.77
N ALA A 163 15.26 19.34 0.34
CA ALA A 163 15.02 17.91 0.19
C ALA A 163 15.03 17.20 1.58
N THR A 164 13.98 17.39 2.36
CA THR A 164 13.83 16.88 3.72
C THR A 164 12.68 15.91 3.85
N ALA A 165 12.68 15.06 4.89
CA ALA A 165 11.54 14.18 5.19
C ALA A 165 10.23 14.95 5.42
N ARG A 166 10.32 16.21 5.92
CA ARG A 166 9.15 17.08 6.10
C ARG A 166 8.58 17.52 4.76
N THR A 167 9.43 17.93 3.82
CA THR A 167 9.01 18.36 2.47
C THR A 167 8.42 17.18 1.70
N ALA A 168 9.05 15.99 1.77
CA ALA A 168 8.56 14.76 1.15
C ALA A 168 7.17 14.34 1.66
N ALA A 169 6.81 14.70 2.89
CA ALA A 169 5.51 14.37 3.46
C ALA A 169 4.38 15.34 3.04
N ILE A 170 4.66 16.50 2.42
CA ILE A 170 3.66 17.51 2.10
C ILE A 170 2.72 17.03 1.01
N GLY A 171 3.24 16.58 -0.13
CA GLY A 171 2.43 16.11 -1.26
C GLY A 171 1.42 15.04 -0.87
N PRO A 172 1.84 13.91 -0.27
CA PRO A 172 0.92 12.87 0.20
C PRO A 172 -0.15 13.39 1.19
N ARG A 173 0.19 14.34 2.07
CA ARG A 173 -0.78 14.92 3.02
C ARG A 173 -1.84 15.75 2.31
N LEU A 174 -1.47 16.54 1.31
CA LEU A 174 -2.42 17.31 0.52
C LEU A 174 -3.34 16.40 -0.28
N ILE A 175 -2.80 15.35 -0.92
CA ILE A 175 -3.59 14.34 -1.63
C ILE A 175 -4.59 13.65 -0.70
N VAL A 176 -4.19 13.29 0.53
CA VAL A 176 -5.11 12.70 1.52
C VAL A 176 -6.19 13.70 1.94
N ALA A 177 -5.84 14.97 2.17
CA ALA A 177 -6.80 16.02 2.52
C ALA A 177 -7.86 16.19 1.41
N GLU A 178 -7.43 16.33 0.15
CA GLU A 178 -8.34 16.41 -1.00
C GLU A 178 -9.24 15.17 -1.13
N HIS A 179 -8.68 13.98 -0.91
CA HIS A 179 -9.47 12.75 -0.93
C HIS A 179 -10.53 12.70 0.19
N ILE A 180 -10.21 13.21 1.38
CA ILE A 180 -11.18 13.30 2.49
C ILE A 180 -12.29 14.28 2.16
N ASP A 181 -11.95 15.44 1.58
CA ASP A 181 -12.89 16.51 1.32
C ASP A 181 -13.82 16.20 0.13
N ARG A 182 -13.30 15.56 -0.92
CA ARG A 182 -14.01 15.36 -2.20
C ARG A 182 -14.34 13.91 -2.52
N GLY A 183 -13.81 12.95 -1.78
CA GLY A 183 -14.00 11.52 -2.02
C GLY A 183 -13.09 10.92 -3.10
N THR A 184 -12.46 11.74 -3.95
CA THR A 184 -11.50 11.36 -5.00
C THR A 184 -10.56 12.51 -5.30
N VAL A 185 -9.40 12.22 -5.93
CA VAL A 185 -8.41 13.24 -6.29
C VAL A 185 -8.19 13.21 -7.81
N PRO A 186 -8.72 14.20 -8.54
CA PRO A 186 -8.51 14.31 -9.99
C PRO A 186 -7.02 14.50 -10.35
N ASP A 187 -6.61 14.02 -11.52
CA ASP A 187 -5.24 14.20 -12.02
C ASP A 187 -4.85 15.70 -12.13
N GLN A 188 -5.82 16.60 -12.33
CA GLN A 188 -5.58 18.05 -12.33
C GLN A 188 -5.15 18.56 -10.96
N GLU A 189 -5.76 18.06 -9.88
CA GLU A 189 -5.40 18.41 -8.52
C GLU A 189 -4.00 17.89 -8.14
N VAL A 190 -3.68 16.66 -8.56
CA VAL A 190 -2.32 16.14 -8.39
C VAL A 190 -1.29 17.03 -9.08
N ARG A 191 -1.60 17.52 -10.29
CA ARG A 191 -0.72 18.46 -11.01
C ARG A 191 -0.58 19.78 -10.26
N ALA A 192 -1.69 20.34 -9.74
CA ALA A 192 -1.67 21.57 -8.95
C ALA A 192 -0.79 21.42 -7.69
N VAL A 193 -0.93 20.32 -6.95
CA VAL A 193 -0.08 20.04 -5.79
C VAL A 193 1.41 20.00 -6.17
N VAL A 194 1.75 19.40 -7.30
CA VAL A 194 3.15 19.35 -7.76
C VAL A 194 3.63 20.73 -8.22
N ASP A 195 2.89 21.38 -9.11
CA ASP A 195 3.35 22.59 -9.82
C ASP A 195 3.27 23.84 -8.95
N GLU A 196 2.24 23.97 -8.12
CA GLU A 196 1.99 25.18 -7.33
C GLU A 196 2.53 25.10 -5.91
N VAL A 197 2.76 23.89 -5.38
CA VAL A 197 3.23 23.72 -4.01
C VAL A 197 4.62 23.09 -3.95
N LEU A 198 4.81 21.90 -4.51
CA LEU A 198 6.05 21.15 -4.28
C LEU A 198 7.22 21.72 -5.06
N LEU A 199 7.06 22.06 -6.34
CA LEU A 199 8.13 22.62 -7.14
C LEU A 199 8.59 23.99 -6.62
N PRO A 200 7.73 24.97 -6.29
CA PRO A 200 8.15 26.22 -5.68
C PRO A 200 8.85 26.02 -4.34
N LEU A 201 8.37 25.08 -3.53
CA LEU A 201 8.98 24.77 -2.24
C LEU A 201 10.37 24.17 -2.36
N LEU A 202 10.65 23.41 -3.43
CA LEU A 202 11.91 22.73 -3.70
C LEU A 202 12.86 23.55 -4.59
N ALA A 203 12.42 24.69 -5.12
CA ALA A 203 13.22 25.54 -6.01
C ALA A 203 14.56 25.96 -5.40
N LEU A 204 15.55 26.14 -6.29
CA LEU A 204 16.92 26.61 -5.99
C LEU A 204 16.96 27.99 -5.34
#